data_f4d61afe70b52fa13f7d1248d636187c
#
_entry.id   f4d61afe70b52fa13f7d1248d636187c
#
_cell.length_a   1.000
_cell.length_b   1.000
_cell.length_c   1.000
_cell.angle_alpha   90.00
_cell.angle_beta   90.00
_cell.angle_gamma   90.00
#
_symmetry.space_group_name_H-M   'P 1'
#
loop_
_entity.id
_entity.type
_entity.pdbx_description
1 polymer ?
#
loop_
_entity_poly.entity_id
_entity_poly.type
_entity_poly.pdbx_seq_one_letter_code
_entity_poly.pdbx_strand_id
1 'polypeptide(L)'
;MKKQFVSVLLLLATLSVSAQRLKVNEGDFKNLKGINTYSVVFDYTDVQIPKFENEEAFLKDKMDKREEKKAGDGERFKNEWFNDRPDRYHPKFIESFNKRFENGELSVTEDVADYTMEIHTTKIYPGYNVGIVRHNAEIDATFTIYKTGERDNVLFSGSYKDVQGNGAMGYDYNSGYRISECYAKLAKNIAQEFNKKVL
;
A
#
# COMPACT_ATOMS: atom_id res chain seq x y z
N MET A 1 -53.25 32.34 15.31
CA MET A 1 -52.69 31.12 14.68
C MET A 1 -51.27 31.41 14.24
N LYS A 2 -50.26 31.03 15.04
CA LYS A 2 -48.84 31.29 14.75
C LYS A 2 -48.31 30.07 14.02
N LYS A 3 -47.89 30.24 12.74
CA LYS A 3 -47.20 29.18 11.97
C LYS A 3 -45.74 29.16 12.40
N GLN A 4 -45.33 28.10 13.07
CA GLN A 4 -43.91 27.84 13.35
C GLN A 4 -43.26 27.25 12.11
N PHE A 5 -42.33 27.98 11.54
CA PHE A 5 -41.38 27.46 10.54
C PHE A 5 -40.29 26.64 11.23
N VAL A 6 -40.36 25.35 11.09
CA VAL A 6 -39.27 24.46 11.50
C VAL A 6 -38.25 24.46 10.36
N SER A 7 -37.19 25.23 10.53
CA SER A 7 -36.01 25.14 9.64
C SER A 7 -35.22 23.88 9.98
N VAL A 8 -35.38 22.85 9.17
CA VAL A 8 -34.50 21.68 9.21
C VAL A 8 -33.17 22.07 8.57
N LEU A 9 -32.20 22.35 9.42
CA LEU A 9 -30.80 22.56 9.02
C LEU A 9 -30.20 21.19 8.66
N LEU A 10 -30.21 20.86 7.37
CA LEU A 10 -29.56 19.67 6.84
C LEU A 10 -28.03 19.88 6.94
N LEU A 11 -27.44 19.36 8.01
CA LEU A 11 -25.99 19.32 8.19
C LEU A 11 -25.44 18.30 7.18
N LEU A 12 -25.06 18.77 5.99
CA LEU A 12 -24.27 18.01 5.02
C LEU A 12 -22.88 17.78 5.62
N ALA A 13 -22.72 16.69 6.36
CA ALA A 13 -21.40 16.19 6.69
C ALA A 13 -20.73 15.77 5.36
N THR A 14 -19.96 16.65 4.77
CA THR A 14 -19.05 16.33 3.68
C THR A 14 -17.98 15.42 4.27
N LEU A 15 -18.19 14.11 4.15
CA LEU A 15 -17.12 13.14 4.33
C LEU A 15 -16.07 13.48 3.28
N SER A 16 -15.02 14.15 3.72
CA SER A 16 -13.81 14.35 2.91
C SER A 16 -13.22 12.97 2.68
N VAL A 17 -13.68 12.30 1.62
CA VAL A 17 -12.95 11.17 1.07
C VAL A 17 -11.63 11.75 0.58
N SER A 18 -10.60 11.64 1.39
CA SER A 18 -9.24 11.93 0.98
C SER A 18 -8.90 10.95 -0.13
N ALA A 19 -9.22 11.34 -1.36
CA ALA A 19 -8.82 10.56 -2.52
C ALA A 19 -7.29 10.57 -2.53
N GLN A 20 -6.71 9.44 -2.29
CA GLN A 20 -5.26 9.23 -2.37
C GLN A 20 -4.83 9.59 -3.78
N ARG A 21 -4.28 10.80 -3.94
CA ARG A 21 -3.92 11.34 -5.25
C ARG A 21 -2.52 10.91 -5.63
N LEU A 22 -2.38 10.47 -6.86
CA LEU A 22 -1.08 10.25 -7.46
C LEU A 22 -0.33 11.59 -7.55
N LYS A 23 0.89 11.61 -7.02
CA LYS A 23 1.88 12.65 -7.29
C LYS A 23 2.85 12.10 -8.34
N VAL A 24 2.89 12.69 -9.51
CA VAL A 24 3.90 12.37 -10.53
C VAL A 24 5.24 12.98 -10.09
N ASN A 25 6.27 12.17 -10.04
CA ASN A 25 7.63 12.57 -9.67
C ASN A 25 8.49 12.79 -10.93
N GLU A 26 8.38 11.90 -11.93
CA GLU A 26 9.18 11.93 -13.15
C GLU A 26 8.47 11.20 -14.29
N GLY A 27 8.79 11.55 -15.53
CA GLY A 27 8.28 10.89 -16.73
C GLY A 27 6.82 11.19 -17.07
N ASP A 28 6.29 10.44 -18.04
CA ASP A 28 4.89 10.58 -18.50
C ASP A 28 4.32 9.17 -18.77
N PHE A 29 3.04 8.98 -18.48
CA PHE A 29 2.31 7.73 -18.80
C PHE A 29 2.35 7.39 -20.30
N LYS A 30 2.55 8.38 -21.18
CA LYS A 30 2.72 8.14 -22.61
C LYS A 30 3.91 7.24 -22.94
N ASN A 31 4.96 7.28 -22.10
CA ASN A 31 6.14 6.42 -22.26
C ASN A 31 5.84 4.94 -21.99
N LEU A 32 4.68 4.64 -21.40
CA LEU A 32 4.27 3.28 -21.04
C LEU A 32 3.35 2.64 -22.09
N LYS A 33 2.97 3.36 -23.14
CA LYS A 33 2.08 2.84 -24.18
C LYS A 33 2.71 1.69 -24.94
N GLY A 34 1.94 0.60 -25.07
CA GLY A 34 2.39 -0.61 -25.75
C GLY A 34 3.21 -1.57 -24.86
N ILE A 35 3.43 -1.23 -23.59
CA ILE A 35 4.04 -2.13 -22.61
C ILE A 35 2.93 -2.86 -21.87
N ASN A 36 2.87 -4.18 -21.97
CA ASN A 36 1.76 -4.97 -21.45
C ASN A 36 2.14 -5.82 -20.23
N THR A 37 3.44 -6.05 -19.99
CA THR A 37 3.89 -6.88 -18.86
C THR A 37 5.06 -6.21 -18.15
N TYR A 38 5.00 -6.22 -16.83
CA TYR A 38 6.05 -5.68 -15.96
C TYR A 38 6.49 -6.74 -14.97
N SER A 39 7.80 -6.91 -14.83
CA SER A 39 8.41 -7.54 -13.66
C SER A 39 8.17 -6.64 -12.45
N VAL A 40 7.54 -7.10 -11.38
CA VAL A 40 7.38 -6.27 -10.19
C VAL A 40 8.43 -6.63 -9.15
N VAL A 41 9.10 -5.61 -8.63
CA VAL A 41 10.06 -5.74 -7.53
C VAL A 41 9.67 -4.82 -6.38
N PHE A 42 9.93 -5.27 -5.14
CA PHE A 42 9.57 -4.53 -3.94
C PHE A 42 10.82 -4.13 -3.17
N ASP A 43 10.90 -2.85 -2.84
CA ASP A 43 11.99 -2.27 -2.07
C ASP A 43 11.47 -1.67 -0.75
N TYR A 44 12.17 -1.96 0.33
CA TYR A 44 11.86 -1.50 1.69
C TYR A 44 13.04 -0.74 2.31
N THR A 45 14.00 -0.34 1.49
CA THR A 45 15.16 0.44 1.97
C THR A 45 14.67 1.73 2.64
N ASP A 46 15.19 2.01 3.83
CA ASP A 46 14.89 3.21 4.62
C ASP A 46 13.40 3.41 4.96
N VAL A 47 12.63 2.29 5.05
CA VAL A 47 11.22 2.36 5.43
C VAL A 47 11.05 3.01 6.81
N GLN A 48 10.19 4.03 6.88
CA GLN A 48 9.88 4.75 8.11
C GLN A 48 8.71 4.11 8.85
N ILE A 49 8.87 3.90 10.15
CA ILE A 49 7.78 3.45 11.02
C ILE A 49 7.42 4.61 11.96
N PRO A 50 6.23 5.23 11.84
CA PRO A 50 5.86 6.38 12.66
C PRO A 50 6.03 6.14 14.16
N LYS A 51 6.56 7.15 14.87
CA LYS A 51 6.90 7.13 16.30
C LYS A 51 8.17 6.36 16.66
N PHE A 52 8.88 5.83 15.70
CA PHE A 52 10.17 5.17 15.89
C PHE A 52 11.21 5.84 15.00
N GLU A 53 12.46 5.78 15.42
CA GLU A 53 13.57 6.34 14.66
C GLU A 53 13.75 5.61 13.31
N ASN A 54 13.59 4.30 13.34
CA ASN A 54 13.72 3.41 12.19
C ASN A 54 12.97 2.08 12.45
N GLU A 55 12.98 1.18 11.48
CA GLU A 55 12.34 -0.14 11.58
C GLU A 55 12.98 -1.00 12.69
N GLU A 56 14.30 -0.90 12.89
CA GLU A 56 15.00 -1.67 13.92
C GLU A 56 14.54 -1.27 15.33
N ALA A 57 14.43 0.04 15.61
CA ALA A 57 13.92 0.55 16.87
C ALA A 57 12.47 0.11 17.14
N PHE A 58 11.63 0.09 16.10
CA PHE A 58 10.28 -0.46 16.19
C PHE A 58 10.28 -1.95 16.54
N LEU A 59 11.07 -2.73 15.82
CA LEU A 59 11.15 -4.18 16.04
C LEU A 59 11.63 -4.47 17.46
N LYS A 60 12.68 -3.78 17.92
CA LYS A 60 13.18 -3.94 19.28
C LYS A 60 12.09 -3.68 20.33
N ASP A 61 11.37 -2.56 20.23
CA ASP A 61 10.25 -2.23 21.15
C ASP A 61 9.17 -3.33 21.17
N LYS A 62 8.83 -3.85 19.98
CA LYS A 62 7.77 -4.86 19.86
C LYS A 62 8.24 -6.23 20.34
N MET A 63 9.47 -6.59 20.07
CA MET A 63 10.07 -7.85 20.51
C MET A 63 10.17 -7.88 22.04
N ASP A 64 10.75 -6.85 22.65
CA ASP A 64 10.91 -6.78 24.11
C ASP A 64 9.55 -6.92 24.83
N LYS A 65 8.55 -6.15 24.41
CA LYS A 65 7.19 -6.21 24.99
C LYS A 65 6.47 -7.54 24.81
N ARG A 66 6.82 -8.31 23.80
CA ARG A 66 6.24 -9.65 23.56
C ARG A 66 6.98 -10.71 24.37
N GLU A 67 8.27 -10.61 24.41
CA GLU A 67 9.12 -11.52 25.17
C GLU A 67 8.83 -11.47 26.67
N GLU A 68 8.55 -10.27 27.24
CA GLU A 68 8.08 -10.10 28.62
C GLU A 68 6.78 -10.83 28.91
N LYS A 69 5.89 -10.94 27.90
CA LYS A 69 4.61 -11.63 28.07
C LYS A 69 4.72 -13.13 27.90
N LYS A 70 5.55 -13.56 26.98
CA LYS A 70 5.74 -14.96 26.64
C LYS A 70 7.07 -15.16 25.92
N ALA A 71 7.89 -16.05 26.49
CA ALA A 71 9.18 -16.40 25.92
C ALA A 71 9.04 -16.92 24.47
N GLY A 72 9.88 -16.41 23.58
CA GLY A 72 9.90 -16.72 22.14
C GLY A 72 8.93 -15.91 21.28
N ASP A 73 7.97 -15.16 21.87
CA ASP A 73 7.03 -14.36 21.10
C ASP A 73 7.69 -13.12 20.45
N GLY A 74 8.79 -12.64 20.99
CA GLY A 74 9.58 -11.55 20.42
C GLY A 74 10.17 -11.94 19.07
N GLU A 75 10.92 -13.04 19.01
CA GLU A 75 11.55 -13.52 17.78
C GLU A 75 10.50 -13.96 16.74
N ARG A 76 9.42 -14.60 17.20
CA ARG A 76 8.31 -14.94 16.31
C ARG A 76 7.72 -13.72 15.62
N PHE A 77 7.49 -12.62 16.36
CA PHE A 77 6.98 -11.37 15.77
C PHE A 77 7.91 -10.79 14.72
N LYS A 78 9.22 -10.77 14.97
CA LYS A 78 10.22 -10.30 14.01
C LYS A 78 10.20 -11.11 12.72
N ASN A 79 10.16 -12.44 12.85
CA ASN A 79 10.09 -13.33 11.70
C ASN A 79 8.79 -13.13 10.91
N GLU A 80 7.63 -13.04 11.57
CA GLU A 80 6.36 -12.73 10.94
C GLU A 80 6.40 -11.37 10.21
N TRP A 81 6.99 -10.33 10.81
CA TRP A 81 7.08 -9.00 10.22
C TRP A 81 7.82 -8.99 8.88
N PHE A 82 8.92 -9.71 8.77
CA PHE A 82 9.66 -9.79 7.51
C PHE A 82 9.04 -10.76 6.52
N ASN A 83 8.54 -11.91 6.98
CA ASN A 83 7.91 -12.90 6.12
C ASN A 83 6.58 -12.41 5.53
N ASP A 84 5.87 -11.52 6.20
CA ASP A 84 4.65 -10.91 5.68
C ASP A 84 4.88 -10.17 4.35
N ARG A 85 6.10 -9.73 4.05
CA ARG A 85 6.44 -9.08 2.79
C ARG A 85 6.26 -10.02 1.59
N PRO A 86 7.04 -11.10 1.46
CA PRO A 86 6.87 -12.05 0.37
C PRO A 86 5.60 -12.89 0.49
N ASP A 87 5.15 -13.20 1.71
CA ASP A 87 4.03 -14.14 1.91
C ASP A 87 2.65 -13.48 1.75
N ARG A 88 2.56 -12.15 1.94
CA ARG A 88 1.28 -11.43 1.97
C ARG A 88 1.26 -10.18 1.11
N TYR A 89 2.26 -9.26 1.27
CA TYR A 89 2.18 -7.94 0.62
C TYR A 89 2.36 -8.05 -0.88
N HIS A 90 3.40 -8.79 -1.32
CA HIS A 90 3.69 -8.98 -2.75
C HIS A 90 2.55 -9.69 -3.48
N PRO A 91 2.09 -10.89 -3.04
CA PRO A 91 1.00 -11.59 -3.71
C PRO A 91 -0.29 -10.75 -3.75
N LYS A 92 -0.58 -10.04 -2.66
CA LYS A 92 -1.78 -9.21 -2.57
C LYS A 92 -1.77 -8.03 -3.53
N PHE A 93 -0.60 -7.41 -3.74
CA PHE A 93 -0.41 -6.38 -4.76
C PHE A 93 -0.63 -6.95 -6.16
N ILE A 94 0.05 -8.04 -6.50
CA ILE A 94 0.00 -8.68 -7.82
C ILE A 94 -1.43 -9.11 -8.15
N GLU A 95 -2.08 -9.85 -7.25
CA GLU A 95 -3.49 -10.26 -7.40
C GLU A 95 -4.39 -9.05 -7.65
N SER A 96 -4.24 -8.02 -6.81
CA SER A 96 -5.09 -6.84 -6.88
C SER A 96 -4.87 -6.01 -8.13
N PHE A 97 -3.64 -5.94 -8.67
CA PHE A 97 -3.35 -5.28 -9.94
C PHE A 97 -3.96 -6.06 -11.11
N ASN A 98 -3.58 -7.34 -11.24
CA ASN A 98 -3.95 -8.18 -12.36
C ASN A 98 -5.46 -8.40 -12.49
N LYS A 99 -6.17 -8.49 -11.36
CA LYS A 99 -7.64 -8.56 -11.34
C LYS A 99 -8.34 -7.39 -12.05
N ARG A 100 -7.66 -6.31 -12.37
CA ARG A 100 -8.22 -5.14 -13.07
C ARG A 100 -7.98 -5.15 -14.57
N PHE A 101 -7.27 -6.17 -15.03
CA PHE A 101 -6.91 -6.39 -16.44
C PHE A 101 -7.17 -7.85 -16.80
N GLU A 102 -8.38 -8.34 -16.49
CA GLU A 102 -8.79 -9.76 -16.66
C GLU A 102 -8.76 -10.22 -18.12
N ASN A 103 -8.82 -9.28 -19.07
CA ASN A 103 -8.68 -9.59 -20.52
C ASN A 103 -7.20 -9.63 -20.97
N GLY A 104 -6.25 -9.45 -20.04
CA GLY A 104 -4.83 -9.54 -20.35
C GLY A 104 -4.20 -8.31 -20.99
N GLU A 105 -4.86 -7.14 -20.89
CA GLU A 105 -4.33 -5.90 -21.46
C GLU A 105 -3.02 -5.48 -20.79
N LEU A 106 -2.95 -5.66 -19.47
CA LEU A 106 -1.75 -5.38 -18.66
C LEU A 106 -1.60 -6.45 -17.57
N SER A 107 -0.36 -6.72 -17.20
CA SER A 107 -0.05 -7.62 -16.08
C SER A 107 1.23 -7.22 -15.35
N VAL A 108 1.30 -7.59 -14.06
CA VAL A 108 2.53 -7.61 -13.28
C VAL A 108 2.83 -9.05 -12.84
N THR A 109 4.11 -9.40 -12.78
CA THR A 109 4.57 -10.74 -12.42
C THR A 109 5.87 -10.65 -11.62
N GLU A 110 6.19 -11.68 -10.84
CA GLU A 110 7.52 -11.84 -10.21
C GLU A 110 8.56 -12.41 -11.19
N ASP A 111 8.10 -12.98 -12.31
CA ASP A 111 8.99 -13.43 -13.37
C ASP A 111 9.65 -12.24 -14.09
N VAL A 112 10.80 -12.50 -14.73
CA VAL A 112 11.53 -11.48 -15.48
C VAL A 112 10.75 -11.06 -16.73
N ALA A 113 10.55 -9.74 -16.88
CA ALA A 113 9.96 -9.11 -18.05
C ALA A 113 10.89 -8.02 -18.59
N ASP A 114 10.60 -7.51 -19.81
CA ASP A 114 11.40 -6.46 -20.46
C ASP A 114 11.38 -5.12 -19.69
N TYR A 115 10.35 -4.91 -18.89
CA TYR A 115 10.17 -3.70 -18.08
C TYR A 115 9.93 -4.06 -16.61
N THR A 116 10.49 -3.25 -15.73
CA THR A 116 10.34 -3.40 -14.28
C THR A 116 9.44 -2.30 -13.71
N MET A 117 8.51 -2.71 -12.84
CA MET A 117 7.77 -1.84 -11.93
C MET A 117 8.32 -2.03 -10.52
N GLU A 118 9.13 -1.09 -10.06
CA GLU A 118 9.67 -1.09 -8.70
C GLU A 118 8.69 -0.40 -7.75
N ILE A 119 8.34 -1.07 -6.66
CA ILE A 119 7.49 -0.54 -5.58
C ILE A 119 8.38 -0.27 -4.36
N HIS A 120 8.79 0.96 -4.19
CA HIS A 120 9.57 1.41 -3.04
C HIS A 120 8.62 1.89 -1.94
N THR A 121 8.51 1.12 -0.86
CA THR A 121 7.70 1.47 0.32
C THR A 121 8.51 2.34 1.26
N THR A 122 8.10 3.60 1.42
CA THR A 122 8.84 4.59 2.22
C THR A 122 8.30 4.76 3.64
N LYS A 123 7.07 4.35 3.90
CA LYS A 123 6.44 4.37 5.24
C LYS A 123 5.55 3.16 5.41
N ILE A 124 5.56 2.56 6.60
CA ILE A 124 4.57 1.58 7.06
C ILE A 124 4.05 2.03 8.43
N TYR A 125 2.79 2.34 8.53
CA TYR A 125 2.07 2.44 9.79
C TYR A 125 1.22 1.18 9.97
N PRO A 126 1.53 0.30 10.95
CA PRO A 126 0.84 -0.99 11.08
C PRO A 126 -0.62 -0.88 11.50
N GLY A 127 -1.05 0.31 11.95
CA GLY A 127 -2.35 0.46 12.58
C GLY A 127 -2.48 -0.34 13.87
N TYR A 128 -3.67 -0.33 14.46
CA TYR A 128 -4.00 -1.19 15.59
C TYR A 128 -5.52 -1.45 15.67
N ASN A 129 -5.87 -2.56 16.31
CA ASN A 129 -7.24 -2.87 16.70
C ASN A 129 -7.22 -3.42 18.12
N VAL A 130 -7.81 -2.68 19.06
CA VAL A 130 -7.92 -3.04 20.48
C VAL A 130 -9.40 -3.19 20.89
N GLY A 131 -10.24 -3.61 19.96
CA GLY A 131 -11.67 -3.83 20.15
C GLY A 131 -12.49 -2.54 20.01
N ILE A 132 -12.43 -1.66 20.98
CA ILE A 132 -13.23 -0.42 21.01
C ILE A 132 -12.61 0.66 20.10
N VAL A 133 -11.29 0.68 19.96
CA VAL A 133 -10.56 1.67 19.16
C VAL A 133 -9.77 0.96 18.07
N ARG A 134 -9.93 1.46 16.86
CA ARG A 134 -9.26 0.93 15.68
C ARG A 134 -8.62 2.06 14.87
N HIS A 135 -7.40 1.82 14.39
CA HIS A 135 -6.75 2.60 13.36
C HIS A 135 -6.30 1.69 12.21
N ASN A 136 -6.63 2.07 10.99
CA ASN A 136 -6.22 1.34 9.81
C ASN A 136 -4.70 1.37 9.67
N ALA A 137 -4.15 0.36 9.01
CA ALA A 137 -2.78 0.43 8.53
C ALA A 137 -2.69 1.43 7.36
N GLU A 138 -1.52 2.01 7.19
CA GLU A 138 -1.21 2.96 6.11
C GLU A 138 0.18 2.69 5.56
N ILE A 139 0.35 2.89 4.25
CA ILE A 139 1.67 2.90 3.62
C ILE A 139 1.83 4.15 2.75
N ASP A 140 3.08 4.63 2.65
CA ASP A 140 3.52 5.52 1.58
C ASP A 140 4.40 4.72 0.63
N ALA A 141 4.20 4.88 -0.66
CA ALA A 141 5.00 4.18 -1.65
C ALA A 141 5.21 5.01 -2.93
N THR A 142 6.38 4.84 -3.52
CA THR A 142 6.70 5.30 -4.87
C THR A 142 6.73 4.09 -5.78
N PHE A 143 6.13 4.19 -6.97
CA PHE A 143 6.34 3.20 -8.02
C PHE A 143 7.12 3.85 -9.16
N THR A 144 8.13 3.13 -9.63
CA THR A 144 9.03 3.58 -10.69
C THR A 144 9.09 2.53 -11.78
N ILE A 145 8.98 2.97 -13.03
CA ILE A 145 8.97 2.09 -14.20
C ILE A 145 10.14 2.43 -15.08
N TYR A 146 10.89 1.39 -15.45
CA TYR A 146 12.06 1.48 -16.30
C TYR A 146 12.22 0.19 -17.11
N LYS A 147 13.04 0.22 -18.15
CA LYS A 147 13.42 -0.99 -18.87
C LYS A 147 14.33 -1.85 -17.99
N THR A 148 14.05 -3.13 -17.88
CA THR A 148 14.79 -4.06 -17.02
C THR A 148 16.28 -4.00 -17.31
N GLY A 149 17.08 -3.76 -16.26
CA GLY A 149 18.52 -3.52 -16.35
C GLY A 149 18.94 -2.06 -16.59
N GLU A 150 18.00 -1.14 -16.82
CA GLU A 150 18.28 0.29 -17.08
C GLU A 150 17.59 1.17 -16.02
N ARG A 151 17.84 0.93 -14.72
CA ARG A 151 17.14 1.59 -13.59
C ARG A 151 17.24 3.12 -13.61
N ASP A 152 18.33 3.67 -14.12
CA ASP A 152 18.55 5.11 -14.20
C ASP A 152 17.77 5.78 -15.35
N ASN A 153 17.22 5.00 -16.28
CA ASN A 153 16.41 5.47 -17.40
C ASN A 153 14.91 5.35 -17.05
N VAL A 154 14.43 6.26 -16.22
CA VAL A 154 13.06 6.24 -15.71
C VAL A 154 12.07 6.64 -16.80
N LEU A 155 11.13 5.75 -17.13
CA LEU A 155 10.02 6.03 -18.03
C LEU A 155 8.90 6.78 -17.32
N PHE A 156 8.63 6.37 -16.07
CA PHE A 156 7.63 6.98 -15.21
C PHE A 156 7.94 6.73 -13.73
N SER A 157 7.72 7.72 -12.89
CA SER A 157 7.72 7.58 -11.43
C SER A 157 6.58 8.37 -10.81
N GLY A 158 5.89 7.76 -9.88
CA GLY A 158 4.80 8.38 -9.14
C GLY A 158 4.67 7.85 -7.73
N SER A 159 4.13 8.67 -6.84
CA SER A 159 3.99 8.31 -5.43
C SER A 159 2.58 8.50 -4.90
N TYR A 160 2.24 7.67 -3.95
CA TYR A 160 1.03 7.76 -3.13
C TYR A 160 1.40 7.88 -1.67
N LYS A 161 0.64 8.68 -0.92
CA LYS A 161 0.76 8.81 0.53
C LYS A 161 -0.49 8.35 1.22
N ASP A 162 -0.32 7.88 2.45
CA ASP A 162 -1.38 7.47 3.37
C ASP A 162 -2.38 6.48 2.73
N VAL A 163 -1.81 5.50 1.99
CA VAL A 163 -2.62 4.47 1.35
C VAL A 163 -3.18 3.55 2.42
N GLN A 164 -4.47 3.67 2.68
CA GLN A 164 -5.19 2.82 3.63
C GLN A 164 -5.92 1.71 2.90
N GLY A 165 -5.71 0.47 3.37
CA GLY A 165 -6.51 -0.67 2.96
C GLY A 165 -7.91 -0.64 3.57
N ASN A 166 -8.84 -1.36 2.97
CA ASN A 166 -10.07 -1.75 3.66
C ASN A 166 -9.68 -2.69 4.80
N GLY A 167 -10.46 -2.70 5.91
CA GLY A 167 -10.15 -3.59 7.02
C GLY A 167 -10.05 -5.05 6.58
N ALA A 168 -9.11 -5.77 7.16
CA ALA A 168 -8.90 -7.20 6.92
C ALA A 168 -10.00 -7.99 7.65
N MET A 169 -11.15 -8.19 7.00
CA MET A 169 -12.32 -8.86 7.60
C MET A 169 -11.93 -10.19 8.26
N GLY A 170 -12.18 -10.30 9.57
CA GLY A 170 -11.84 -11.49 10.37
C GLY A 170 -10.38 -11.57 10.84
N TYR A 171 -9.48 -10.78 10.28
CA TYR A 171 -8.04 -10.81 10.59
C TYR A 171 -7.48 -9.45 11.04
N ASP A 172 -8.34 -8.51 11.41
CA ASP A 172 -7.98 -7.14 11.79
C ASP A 172 -7.00 -7.04 12.98
N TYR A 173 -6.88 -8.08 13.78
CA TYR A 173 -5.92 -8.13 14.90
C TYR A 173 -4.47 -8.41 14.46
N ASN A 174 -4.27 -8.96 13.26
CA ASN A 174 -2.95 -9.21 12.69
C ASN A 174 -2.51 -8.03 11.81
N SER A 175 -1.36 -7.43 12.14
CA SER A 175 -0.82 -6.28 11.39
C SER A 175 -0.47 -6.62 9.94
N GLY A 176 0.03 -7.82 9.67
CA GLY A 176 0.39 -8.26 8.33
C GLY A 176 -0.81 -8.25 7.38
N TYR A 177 -1.96 -8.76 7.82
CA TYR A 177 -3.19 -8.70 7.01
C TYR A 177 -3.66 -7.26 6.78
N ARG A 178 -3.60 -6.38 7.79
CA ARG A 178 -3.99 -4.98 7.61
C ARG A 178 -3.08 -4.26 6.63
N ILE A 179 -1.78 -4.51 6.70
CA ILE A 179 -0.79 -3.91 5.79
C ILE A 179 -0.97 -4.46 4.37
N SER A 180 -1.22 -5.77 4.19
CA SER A 180 -1.46 -6.36 2.87
C SER A 180 -2.63 -5.71 2.13
N GLU A 181 -3.70 -5.31 2.85
CA GLU A 181 -4.81 -4.57 2.26
C GLU A 181 -4.40 -3.16 1.77
N CYS A 182 -3.36 -2.56 2.37
CA CYS A 182 -2.79 -1.31 1.83
C CYS A 182 -2.12 -1.55 0.47
N TYR A 183 -1.40 -2.68 0.29
CA TYR A 183 -0.82 -3.06 -0.99
C TYR A 183 -1.89 -3.39 -2.04
N ALA A 184 -2.98 -4.05 -1.66
CA ALA A 184 -4.13 -4.23 -2.55
C ALA A 184 -4.72 -2.90 -3.02
N LYS A 185 -4.83 -1.93 -2.11
CA LYS A 185 -5.34 -0.59 -2.42
C LYS A 185 -4.36 0.20 -3.29
N LEU A 186 -3.06 0.12 -3.02
CA LEU A 186 -2.02 0.73 -3.84
C LEU A 186 -2.08 0.20 -5.28
N ALA A 187 -2.10 -1.12 -5.45
CA ALA A 187 -2.23 -1.78 -6.75
C ALA A 187 -3.49 -1.33 -7.50
N LYS A 188 -4.63 -1.25 -6.79
CA LYS A 188 -5.87 -0.72 -7.37
C LYS A 188 -5.72 0.71 -7.86
N ASN A 189 -5.09 1.58 -7.08
CA ASN A 189 -4.92 2.98 -7.45
C ASN A 189 -4.02 3.11 -8.69
N ILE A 190 -2.90 2.37 -8.73
CA ILE A 190 -1.99 2.35 -9.89
C ILE A 190 -2.73 1.83 -11.12
N ALA A 191 -3.42 0.69 -11.03
CA ALA A 191 -4.18 0.12 -12.14
C ALA A 191 -5.24 1.09 -12.69
N GLN A 192 -5.89 1.89 -11.83
CA GLN A 192 -6.84 2.90 -12.28
C GLN A 192 -6.19 4.03 -13.08
N GLU A 193 -4.95 4.42 -12.75
CA GLU A 193 -4.20 5.40 -13.54
C GLU A 193 -3.79 4.82 -14.91
N PHE A 194 -3.36 3.56 -14.95
CA PHE A 194 -3.05 2.85 -16.19
C PHE A 194 -4.25 2.76 -17.12
N ASN A 195 -5.43 2.36 -16.60
CA ASN A 195 -6.68 2.31 -17.37
C ASN A 195 -7.06 3.66 -17.99
N LYS A 196 -6.74 4.76 -17.30
CA LYS A 196 -7.12 6.10 -17.75
C LYS A 196 -6.14 6.72 -18.72
N LYS A 197 -4.84 6.37 -18.63
CA LYS A 197 -3.76 7.15 -19.25
C LYS A 197 -2.85 6.33 -20.16
N VAL A 198 -2.86 5.00 -20.05
CA VAL A 198 -2.02 4.11 -20.86
C VAL A 198 -2.85 3.36 -21.88
N LEU A 199 -3.99 2.80 -21.49
CA LEU A 199 -4.98 2.16 -22.36
C LEU A 199 -5.94 3.17 -22.96
#